data_f08886b609943c5d29a9352322578ef7
#
_entry.id   f08886b609943c5d29a9352322578ef7
#
_cell.length_a   1.000
_cell.length_b   1.000
_cell.length_c   1.000
_cell.angle_alpha   90.00
_cell.angle_beta   90.00
_cell.angle_gamma   90.00
#
_symmetry.space_group_name_H-M   'P 1'
#
loop_
_entity.id
_entity.type
_entity.pdbx_description
1 polymer ?
#
loop_
_entity_poly.entity_id
_entity_poly.type
_entity_poly.pdbx_seq_one_letter_code
_entity_poly.pdbx_strand_id
1 'polypeptide(L)'
;MLRRFRIESSRIVETSDETAPVLLYVNPDEAEKRRLVDAYQIDEHTLSSALDPDEQARLECEPGHIAFIYKRPKNYSGDDQLLFKASTMGVFFFGEMLILVVAEDTSLFEGKQLAKVGSVRELVIRLVYRAIFHFMEHLRIINQIADDVEQKINKAMENKYLINLFALQKSLVYYQNAVNSNGALIEKIRHNAAKFGFTQEEMELLDDIV
;
A
#
# COMPACT_ATOMS: atom_id res chain seq x y z
N MET A 1 5.24 -15.77 -5.15
CA MET A 1 4.17 -16.67 -4.59
C MET A 1 2.81 -16.03 -4.85
N LEU A 2 1.91 -16.74 -5.54
CA LEU A 2 0.55 -16.29 -5.87
C LEU A 2 -0.46 -16.76 -4.83
N ARG A 3 -1.26 -15.83 -4.29
CA ARG A 3 -2.43 -16.08 -3.44
C ARG A 3 -3.67 -15.53 -4.14
N ARG A 4 -4.81 -16.19 -3.97
CA ARG A 4 -6.07 -15.85 -4.63
C ARG A 4 -7.13 -15.54 -3.59
N PHE A 5 -7.97 -14.53 -3.88
CA PHE A 5 -9.02 -14.11 -2.96
C PHE A 5 -10.31 -13.81 -3.73
N ARG A 6 -11.42 -13.96 -3.04
CA ARG A 6 -12.75 -13.55 -3.52
C ARG A 6 -13.51 -12.81 -2.43
N ILE A 7 -14.52 -12.09 -2.84
CA ILE A 7 -15.38 -11.34 -1.92
C ILE A 7 -16.63 -12.19 -1.68
N GLU A 8 -16.81 -12.65 -0.45
CA GLU A 8 -17.97 -13.44 0.00
C GLU A 8 -18.61 -12.81 1.22
N SER A 9 -19.91 -12.56 1.17
CA SER A 9 -20.66 -11.94 2.27
C SER A 9 -19.97 -10.66 2.81
N SER A 10 -19.50 -9.83 1.88
CA SER A 10 -18.74 -8.59 2.13
C SER A 10 -17.41 -8.81 2.88
N ARG A 11 -16.80 -9.97 2.75
CA ARG A 11 -15.48 -10.29 3.31
C ARG A 11 -14.53 -10.78 2.23
N ILE A 12 -13.27 -10.47 2.38
CA ILE A 12 -12.21 -10.98 1.52
C ILE A 12 -11.77 -12.34 2.08
N VAL A 13 -11.93 -13.39 1.28
CA VAL A 13 -11.63 -14.77 1.67
C VAL A 13 -10.62 -15.37 0.71
N GLU A 14 -9.56 -15.97 1.26
CA GLU A 14 -8.59 -16.71 0.46
C GLU A 14 -9.20 -17.98 -0.12
N THR A 15 -8.87 -18.29 -1.37
CA THR A 15 -9.45 -19.42 -2.10
C THR A 15 -8.42 -20.07 -3.01
N SER A 16 -8.63 -21.33 -3.34
CA SER A 16 -7.88 -22.04 -4.38
C SER A 16 -8.51 -21.93 -5.78
N ASP A 17 -9.63 -21.22 -5.91
CA ASP A 17 -10.33 -21.04 -7.19
C ASP A 17 -9.44 -20.26 -8.18
N GLU A 18 -9.21 -20.85 -9.35
CA GLU A 18 -8.39 -20.22 -10.40
C GLU A 18 -9.06 -19.01 -11.05
N THR A 19 -10.38 -18.91 -10.93
CA THR A 19 -11.18 -17.79 -11.46
C THR A 19 -11.38 -16.65 -10.46
N ALA A 20 -10.68 -16.69 -9.32
CA ALA A 20 -10.80 -15.69 -8.27
C ALA A 20 -10.50 -14.27 -8.80
N PRO A 21 -11.34 -13.28 -8.47
CA PRO A 21 -11.21 -11.93 -9.03
C PRO A 21 -10.06 -11.12 -8.41
N VAL A 22 -9.46 -11.55 -7.31
CA VAL A 22 -8.34 -10.84 -6.66
C VAL A 22 -7.14 -11.75 -6.56
N LEU A 23 -6.06 -11.35 -7.23
CA LEU A 23 -4.78 -12.05 -7.26
C LEU A 23 -3.73 -11.23 -6.51
N LEU A 24 -3.05 -11.85 -5.54
CA LEU A 24 -1.95 -11.23 -4.80
C LEU A 24 -0.65 -11.98 -5.12
N TYR A 25 0.26 -11.29 -5.78
CA TYR A 25 1.62 -11.76 -6.02
C TYR A 25 2.55 -11.18 -4.97
N VAL A 26 3.10 -12.05 -4.15
CA VAL A 26 4.09 -11.70 -3.12
C VAL A 26 5.47 -12.11 -3.62
N ASN A 27 6.36 -11.14 -3.77
CA ASN A 27 7.72 -11.34 -4.29
C ASN A 27 7.72 -12.29 -5.51
N PRO A 28 7.08 -11.91 -6.62
CA PRO A 28 6.92 -12.78 -7.78
C PRO A 28 8.27 -13.20 -8.34
N ASP A 29 8.41 -14.50 -8.64
CA ASP A 29 9.56 -15.02 -9.34
C ASP A 29 9.52 -14.66 -10.84
N GLU A 30 10.57 -14.99 -11.59
CA GLU A 30 10.68 -14.64 -13.01
C GLU A 30 9.60 -15.30 -13.88
N ALA A 31 9.09 -16.48 -13.49
CA ALA A 31 8.00 -17.13 -14.21
C ALA A 31 6.65 -16.42 -13.93
N GLU A 32 6.41 -16.03 -12.69
CA GLU A 32 5.25 -15.24 -12.28
C GLU A 32 5.27 -13.84 -12.93
N LYS A 33 6.43 -13.17 -13.00
CA LYS A 33 6.59 -11.89 -13.71
C LYS A 33 6.29 -11.99 -15.19
N ARG A 34 6.86 -13.00 -15.88
CA ARG A 34 6.54 -13.26 -17.30
C ARG A 34 5.05 -13.49 -17.52
N ARG A 35 4.40 -14.26 -16.63
CA ARG A 35 2.95 -14.47 -16.72
C ARG A 35 2.18 -13.16 -16.58
N LEU A 36 2.59 -12.25 -15.68
CA LEU A 36 1.98 -10.93 -15.51
C LEU A 36 2.12 -10.08 -16.77
N VAL A 37 3.26 -10.11 -17.42
CA VAL A 37 3.52 -9.37 -18.67
C VAL A 37 2.78 -10.02 -19.84
N ASP A 38 2.91 -11.32 -20.06
CA ASP A 38 2.43 -12.00 -21.26
C ASP A 38 0.91 -12.22 -21.25
N ALA A 39 0.35 -12.67 -20.11
CA ALA A 39 -1.06 -13.03 -20.01
C ALA A 39 -1.97 -11.84 -19.68
N TYR A 40 -1.47 -10.91 -18.84
CA TYR A 40 -2.26 -9.76 -18.40
C TYR A 40 -1.84 -8.45 -19.06
N GLN A 41 -0.82 -8.48 -19.94
CA GLN A 41 -0.30 -7.31 -20.66
C GLN A 41 0.09 -6.15 -19.72
N ILE A 42 0.62 -6.53 -18.55
CA ILE A 42 1.17 -5.55 -17.60
C ILE A 42 2.53 -5.10 -18.14
N ASP A 43 2.76 -3.79 -18.16
CA ASP A 43 4.04 -3.23 -18.57
C ASP A 43 5.17 -3.66 -17.62
N GLU A 44 6.28 -4.12 -18.18
CA GLU A 44 7.43 -4.66 -17.42
C GLU A 44 8.06 -3.60 -16.51
N HIS A 45 8.14 -2.35 -17.00
CA HIS A 45 8.67 -1.24 -16.19
C HIS A 45 7.76 -0.93 -15.00
N THR A 46 6.44 -0.87 -15.22
CA THR A 46 5.46 -0.65 -14.16
C THR A 46 5.46 -1.79 -13.14
N LEU A 47 5.62 -3.04 -13.61
CA LEU A 47 5.76 -4.20 -12.72
C LEU A 47 7.04 -4.11 -11.86
N SER A 48 8.17 -3.74 -12.45
CA SER A 48 9.44 -3.55 -11.72
C SER A 48 9.33 -2.43 -10.70
N SER A 49 8.71 -1.32 -11.07
CA SER A 49 8.46 -0.18 -10.19
C SER A 49 7.54 -0.51 -9.01
N ALA A 50 6.60 -1.45 -9.18
CA ALA A 50 5.75 -1.93 -8.09
C ALA A 50 6.54 -2.64 -6.97
N LEU A 51 7.72 -3.16 -7.30
CA LEU A 51 8.60 -3.87 -6.38
C LEU A 51 9.77 -3.00 -5.85
N ASP A 52 9.96 -1.80 -6.41
CA ASP A 52 11.00 -0.86 -5.99
C ASP A 52 10.50 0.01 -4.82
N PRO A 53 11.08 -0.11 -3.60
CA PRO A 53 10.66 0.68 -2.46
C PRO A 53 10.93 2.18 -2.61
N ASP A 54 11.79 2.61 -3.53
CA ASP A 54 12.12 4.02 -3.76
C ASP A 54 11.22 4.67 -4.83
N GLU A 55 10.45 3.88 -5.59
CA GLU A 55 9.55 4.37 -6.63
C GLU A 55 8.46 5.30 -6.06
N GLN A 56 8.06 6.30 -6.82
CA GLN A 56 7.01 7.24 -6.43
C GLN A 56 5.61 6.69 -6.77
N ALA A 57 4.62 7.13 -5.99
CA ALA A 57 3.23 6.79 -6.29
C ALA A 57 2.80 7.45 -7.60
N ARG A 58 2.22 6.67 -8.52
CA ARG A 58 1.75 7.14 -9.82
C ARG A 58 0.58 6.31 -10.33
N LEU A 59 -0.15 6.89 -11.28
CA LEU A 59 -1.27 6.25 -11.97
C LEU A 59 -1.03 6.29 -13.46
N GLU A 60 -1.26 5.17 -14.11
CA GLU A 60 -1.18 4.96 -15.55
C GLU A 60 -2.48 4.33 -16.05
N CYS A 61 -3.00 4.83 -17.17
CA CYS A 61 -4.19 4.28 -17.80
C CYS A 61 -3.78 3.56 -19.08
N GLU A 62 -3.80 2.25 -19.04
CA GLU A 62 -3.48 1.38 -20.16
C GLU A 62 -4.73 0.95 -20.93
N PRO A 63 -4.62 0.48 -22.18
CA PRO A 63 -5.78 0.11 -22.99
C PRO A 63 -6.69 -0.96 -22.36
N GLY A 64 -6.14 -1.83 -21.53
CA GLY A 64 -6.89 -2.97 -20.95
C GLY A 64 -7.08 -2.89 -19.43
N HIS A 65 -6.38 -1.98 -18.76
CA HIS A 65 -6.42 -1.88 -17.31
C HIS A 65 -5.95 -0.51 -16.82
N ILE A 66 -6.18 -0.26 -15.55
CA ILE A 66 -5.60 0.89 -14.84
C ILE A 66 -4.52 0.35 -13.91
N ALA A 67 -3.30 0.85 -14.06
CA ALA A 67 -2.17 0.53 -13.19
C ALA A 67 -1.87 1.71 -12.27
N PHE A 68 -1.62 1.44 -11.01
CA PHE A 68 -1.04 2.44 -10.12
C PHE A 68 -0.14 1.83 -9.06
N ILE A 69 0.81 2.61 -8.64
CA ILE A 69 1.74 2.28 -7.57
C ILE A 69 1.46 3.24 -6.42
N TYR A 70 1.34 2.74 -5.20
CA TYR A 70 1.23 3.57 -4.03
C TYR A 70 2.16 3.11 -2.90
N LYS A 71 2.43 4.02 -1.98
CA LYS A 71 3.25 3.77 -0.81
C LYS A 71 2.40 3.28 0.35
N ARG A 72 2.95 2.37 1.12
CA ARG A 72 2.41 1.92 2.40
C ARG A 72 3.54 1.80 3.42
N PRO A 73 3.26 1.88 4.72
CA PRO A 73 4.27 1.58 5.71
C PRO A 73 4.77 0.16 5.54
N LYS A 74 6.09 -0.01 5.66
CA LYS A 74 6.66 -1.33 5.87
C LYS A 74 6.33 -1.79 7.29
N ASN A 75 6.06 -3.08 7.48
CA ASN A 75 5.88 -3.62 8.82
C ASN A 75 7.17 -3.40 9.62
N TYR A 76 7.02 -2.79 10.80
CA TYR A 76 8.14 -2.53 11.71
C TYR A 76 8.50 -3.79 12.48
N SER A 77 9.80 -4.08 12.59
CA SER A 77 10.34 -5.12 13.46
C SER A 77 11.33 -4.53 14.46
N GLY A 78 11.61 -5.24 15.55
CA GLY A 78 12.63 -4.82 16.53
C GLY A 78 14.03 -4.63 15.95
N ASP A 79 14.33 -5.32 14.85
CA ASP A 79 15.62 -5.24 14.14
C ASP A 79 15.79 -3.94 13.34
N ASP A 80 14.72 -3.19 13.11
CA ASP A 80 14.73 -1.95 12.34
C ASP A 80 15.32 -0.74 13.11
N GLN A 81 15.72 -0.93 14.38
CA GLN A 81 16.40 0.10 15.19
C GLN A 81 15.73 1.49 15.14
N LEU A 82 14.41 1.55 15.30
CA LEU A 82 13.58 2.75 15.21
C LEU A 82 13.54 3.44 13.84
N LEU A 83 13.97 2.76 12.77
CA LEU A 83 13.87 3.26 11.41
C LEU A 83 12.60 2.73 10.73
N PHE A 84 11.56 3.54 10.69
CA PHE A 84 10.32 3.25 9.97
C PHE A 84 10.47 3.57 8.49
N LYS A 85 10.18 2.60 7.63
CA LYS A 85 10.31 2.71 6.17
C LYS A 85 8.96 2.60 5.50
N ALA A 86 8.86 3.09 4.27
CA ALA A 86 7.76 2.83 3.37
C ALA A 86 8.15 1.72 2.37
N SER A 87 7.15 1.01 1.87
CA SER A 87 7.24 0.04 0.80
C SER A 87 6.25 0.41 -0.30
N THR A 88 6.43 -0.10 -1.49
CA THR A 88 5.53 0.06 -2.63
C THR A 88 4.53 -1.08 -2.71
N MET A 89 3.46 -0.82 -3.41
CA MET A 89 2.48 -1.81 -3.85
C MET A 89 1.98 -1.45 -5.23
N GLY A 90 2.07 -2.37 -6.16
CA GLY A 90 1.44 -2.26 -7.48
C GLY A 90 0.01 -2.77 -7.45
N VAL A 91 -0.88 -2.02 -8.07
CA VAL A 91 -2.29 -2.35 -8.25
C VAL A 91 -2.63 -2.26 -9.71
N PHE A 92 -3.13 -3.37 -10.27
CA PHE A 92 -3.54 -3.48 -11.66
C PHE A 92 -5.01 -3.86 -11.70
N PHE A 93 -5.85 -2.91 -12.09
CA PHE A 93 -7.30 -3.03 -12.04
C PHE A 93 -7.88 -3.23 -13.44
N PHE A 94 -8.57 -4.35 -13.64
CA PHE A 94 -9.17 -4.79 -14.91
C PHE A 94 -10.71 -4.71 -14.88
N GLY A 95 -11.28 -3.81 -14.10
CA GLY A 95 -12.73 -3.69 -13.92
C GLY A 95 -13.28 -4.65 -12.87
N GLU A 96 -13.41 -5.92 -13.18
CA GLU A 96 -13.90 -6.93 -12.23
C GLU A 96 -12.79 -7.81 -11.63
N MET A 97 -11.55 -7.65 -12.12
CA MET A 97 -10.39 -8.36 -11.60
C MET A 97 -9.34 -7.37 -11.08
N LEU A 98 -8.66 -7.74 -10.01
CA LEU A 98 -7.62 -6.97 -9.36
C LEU A 98 -6.37 -7.83 -9.18
N ILE A 99 -5.25 -7.34 -9.68
CA ILE A 99 -3.94 -7.93 -9.43
C ILE A 99 -3.15 -6.99 -8.53
N LEU A 100 -2.65 -7.54 -7.43
CA LEU A 100 -1.83 -6.84 -6.45
C LEU A 100 -0.43 -7.43 -6.46
N VAL A 101 0.59 -6.57 -6.46
CA VAL A 101 2.00 -6.98 -6.46
C VAL A 101 2.72 -6.30 -5.32
N VAL A 102 3.36 -7.09 -4.47
CA VAL A 102 4.13 -6.61 -3.30
C VAL A 102 5.46 -7.33 -3.21
N ALA A 103 6.49 -6.65 -2.68
CA ALA A 103 7.80 -7.24 -2.48
C ALA A 103 7.86 -8.17 -1.25
N GLU A 104 7.01 -7.95 -0.25
CA GLU A 104 7.01 -8.69 1.02
C GLU A 104 5.60 -9.14 1.39
N ASP A 105 5.49 -10.32 2.00
CA ASP A 105 4.21 -10.80 2.54
C ASP A 105 3.77 -9.90 3.69
N THR A 106 2.52 -9.52 3.66
CA THR A 106 1.92 -8.66 4.67
C THR A 106 0.46 -9.04 4.84
N SER A 107 -0.08 -8.80 6.04
CA SER A 107 -1.50 -8.95 6.34
C SER A 107 -2.34 -7.87 5.62
N LEU A 108 -2.29 -7.92 4.28
CA LEU A 108 -2.83 -6.85 3.42
C LEU A 108 -4.32 -6.63 3.62
N PHE A 109 -5.08 -7.69 3.82
CA PHE A 109 -6.54 -7.67 3.94
C PHE A 109 -7.05 -7.60 5.39
N GLU A 110 -6.16 -7.33 6.35
CA GLU A 110 -6.52 -7.13 7.75
C GLU A 110 -6.77 -5.66 8.07
N GLY A 111 -7.59 -5.42 9.10
CA GLY A 111 -7.90 -4.09 9.62
C GLY A 111 -9.37 -3.70 9.44
N LYS A 112 -9.79 -2.69 10.21
CA LYS A 112 -11.19 -2.23 10.26
C LYS A 112 -11.66 -1.69 8.90
N GLN A 113 -10.76 -1.10 8.12
CA GLN A 113 -11.05 -0.51 6.81
C GLN A 113 -11.47 -1.57 5.78
N LEU A 114 -11.03 -2.82 5.96
CA LEU A 114 -11.28 -3.96 5.06
C LEU A 114 -12.27 -4.99 5.66
N ALA A 115 -12.88 -4.66 6.80
CA ALA A 115 -13.83 -5.56 7.48
C ALA A 115 -15.12 -5.82 6.67
N LYS A 116 -15.48 -4.87 5.79
CA LYS A 116 -16.61 -4.99 4.86
C LYS A 116 -16.20 -4.43 3.50
N VAL A 117 -16.28 -5.27 2.48
CA VAL A 117 -15.94 -4.92 1.09
C VAL A 117 -17.00 -5.54 0.18
N GLY A 118 -17.73 -4.71 -0.55
CA GLY A 118 -18.83 -5.16 -1.41
C GLY A 118 -18.42 -5.46 -2.85
N SER A 119 -17.34 -4.85 -3.35
CA SER A 119 -16.91 -4.97 -4.74
C SER A 119 -15.39 -4.92 -4.87
N VAL A 120 -14.87 -5.34 -6.04
CA VAL A 120 -13.45 -5.19 -6.37
C VAL A 120 -13.08 -3.72 -6.48
N ARG A 121 -13.97 -2.85 -6.97
CA ARG A 121 -13.79 -1.39 -7.04
C ARG A 121 -13.67 -0.77 -5.65
N GLU A 122 -14.58 -1.12 -4.77
CA GLU A 122 -14.52 -0.70 -3.37
C GLU A 122 -13.22 -1.16 -2.69
N LEU A 123 -12.76 -2.40 -3.00
CA LEU A 123 -11.50 -2.90 -2.48
C LEU A 123 -10.31 -2.02 -2.86
N VAL A 124 -10.25 -1.52 -4.11
CA VAL A 124 -9.21 -0.60 -4.57
C VAL A 124 -9.12 0.64 -3.66
N ILE A 125 -10.25 1.27 -3.39
CA ILE A 125 -10.31 2.48 -2.54
C ILE A 125 -9.91 2.14 -1.11
N ARG A 126 -10.43 1.05 -0.56
CA ARG A 126 -10.15 0.62 0.82
C ARG A 126 -8.70 0.23 1.06
N LEU A 127 -8.01 -0.31 0.06
CA LEU A 127 -6.57 -0.59 0.15
C LEU A 127 -5.77 0.69 0.30
N VAL A 128 -6.07 1.72 -0.48
CA VAL A 128 -5.44 3.04 -0.35
C VAL A 128 -5.75 3.65 1.01
N TYR A 129 -7.02 3.62 1.44
CA TYR A 129 -7.45 4.10 2.75
C TYR A 129 -6.71 3.38 3.90
N ARG A 130 -6.59 2.05 3.81
CA ARG A 130 -5.84 1.26 4.81
C ARG A 130 -4.38 1.69 4.91
N ALA A 131 -3.73 1.99 3.78
CA ALA A 131 -2.34 2.47 3.78
C ALA A 131 -2.20 3.81 4.50
N ILE A 132 -3.10 4.77 4.25
CA ILE A 132 -3.10 6.07 4.93
C ILE A 132 -3.30 5.88 6.44
N PHE A 133 -4.28 5.08 6.82
CA PHE A 133 -4.56 4.81 8.23
C PHE A 133 -3.36 4.15 8.93
N HIS A 134 -2.66 3.26 8.24
CA HIS A 134 -1.45 2.61 8.74
C HIS A 134 -0.29 3.62 8.93
N PHE A 135 -0.13 4.60 8.04
CA PHE A 135 0.80 5.71 8.27
C PHE A 135 0.45 6.48 9.55
N MET A 136 -0.84 6.77 9.78
CA MET A 136 -1.29 7.46 11.00
C MET A 136 -1.01 6.64 12.27
N GLU A 137 -1.20 5.32 12.23
CA GLU A 137 -0.87 4.41 13.33
C GLU A 137 0.62 4.46 13.65
N HIS A 138 1.49 4.37 12.65
CA HIS A 138 2.94 4.46 12.84
C HIS A 138 3.40 5.84 13.31
N LEU A 139 2.81 6.93 12.82
CA LEU A 139 3.14 8.28 13.28
C LEU A 139 2.83 8.47 14.76
N ARG A 140 1.74 7.89 15.28
CA ARG A 140 1.43 7.89 16.72
C ARG A 140 2.51 7.16 17.52
N ILE A 141 2.98 6.02 17.03
CA ILE A 141 4.05 5.24 17.66
C ILE A 141 5.37 6.02 17.63
N ILE A 142 5.72 6.65 16.50
CA ILE A 142 6.92 7.47 16.34
C ILE A 142 6.91 8.62 17.35
N ASN A 143 5.78 9.31 17.53
CA ASN A 143 5.63 10.38 18.50
C ASN A 143 5.84 9.88 19.93
N GLN A 144 5.22 8.76 20.32
CA GLN A 144 5.43 8.18 21.66
C GLN A 144 6.89 7.83 21.91
N ILE A 145 7.57 7.23 20.92
CA ILE A 145 8.98 6.88 21.05
C ILE A 145 9.85 8.16 21.15
N ALA A 146 9.52 9.20 20.38
CA ALA A 146 10.23 10.47 20.41
C ALA A 146 10.15 11.12 21.81
N ASP A 147 8.96 11.16 22.42
CA ASP A 147 8.75 11.68 23.77
C ASP A 147 9.55 10.88 24.81
N ASP A 148 9.58 9.55 24.70
CA ASP A 148 10.36 8.67 25.58
C ASP A 148 11.87 8.92 25.45
N VAL A 149 12.35 9.09 24.23
CA VAL A 149 13.77 9.36 23.93
C VAL A 149 14.16 10.73 24.45
N GLU A 150 13.33 11.76 24.28
CA GLU A 150 13.56 13.12 24.82
C GLU A 150 13.71 13.08 26.34
N GLN A 151 12.81 12.39 27.06
CA GLN A 151 12.92 12.26 28.52
C GLN A 151 14.22 11.56 28.96
N LYS A 152 14.71 10.58 28.19
CA LYS A 152 15.97 9.86 28.46
C LYS A 152 17.18 10.77 28.22
N ILE A 153 17.16 11.60 27.19
CA ILE A 153 18.21 12.59 26.93
C ILE A 153 18.29 13.59 28.09
N ASN A 154 17.16 14.09 28.59
CA ASN A 154 17.11 15.03 29.69
C ASN A 154 17.62 14.44 31.01
N LYS A 155 17.57 13.14 31.21
CA LYS A 155 18.07 12.43 32.40
C LYS A 155 19.53 11.99 32.28
N ALA A 156 19.95 11.55 31.09
CA ALA A 156 21.29 11.04 30.86
C ALA A 156 21.67 11.30 29.39
N MET A 157 22.62 12.18 29.18
CA MET A 157 23.07 12.60 27.83
C MET A 157 23.95 11.52 27.19
N GLU A 158 23.34 10.41 26.79
CA GLU A 158 24.04 9.32 26.11
C GLU A 158 23.87 9.42 24.58
N ASN A 159 24.94 9.21 23.81
CA ASN A 159 24.96 9.28 22.35
C ASN A 159 23.93 8.35 21.68
N LYS A 160 23.59 7.22 22.30
CA LYS A 160 22.59 6.29 21.76
C LYS A 160 21.20 6.92 21.57
N TYR A 161 20.81 7.84 22.45
CA TYR A 161 19.51 8.52 22.35
C TYR A 161 19.50 9.52 21.21
N LEU A 162 20.63 10.18 20.92
CA LEU A 162 20.75 11.04 19.74
C LEU A 162 20.67 10.23 18.44
N ILE A 163 21.30 9.05 18.38
CA ILE A 163 21.19 8.14 17.23
C ILE A 163 19.73 7.73 17.02
N ASN A 164 19.00 7.43 18.08
CA ASN A 164 17.58 7.10 18.02
C ASN A 164 16.74 8.25 17.45
N LEU A 165 16.99 9.50 17.87
CA LEU A 165 16.32 10.69 17.32
C LEU A 165 16.60 10.86 15.82
N PHE A 166 17.83 10.65 15.36
CA PHE A 166 18.16 10.68 13.93
C PHE A 166 17.43 9.61 13.14
N ALA A 167 17.27 8.40 13.69
CA ALA A 167 16.49 7.34 13.04
C ALA A 167 15.01 7.72 12.91
N LEU A 168 14.42 8.30 13.97
CA LEU A 168 13.04 8.79 13.92
C LEU A 168 12.88 9.96 12.94
N GLN A 169 13.81 10.92 12.94
CA GLN A 169 13.81 12.04 11.99
C GLN A 169 13.85 11.53 10.54
N LYS A 170 14.71 10.55 10.24
CA LYS A 170 14.80 9.92 8.91
C LYS A 170 13.50 9.22 8.55
N SER A 171 12.86 8.56 9.50
CA SER A 171 11.56 7.91 9.34
C SER A 171 10.48 8.91 8.94
N LEU A 172 10.43 10.08 9.60
CA LEU A 172 9.46 11.14 9.27
C LEU A 172 9.66 11.67 7.85
N VAL A 173 10.90 11.82 7.38
CA VAL A 173 11.20 12.23 5.99
C VAL A 173 10.69 11.17 5.00
N TYR A 174 10.91 9.87 5.25
CA TYR A 174 10.38 8.81 4.40
C TYR A 174 8.84 8.82 4.35
N TYR A 175 8.20 9.03 5.49
CA TYR A 175 6.74 9.06 5.57
C TYR A 175 6.16 10.30 4.92
N GLN A 176 6.77 11.47 5.12
CA GLN A 176 6.36 12.69 4.44
C GLN A 176 6.40 12.54 2.92
N ASN A 177 7.49 11.99 2.38
CA ASN A 177 7.61 11.73 0.94
C ASN A 177 6.55 10.74 0.45
N ALA A 178 6.32 9.65 1.19
CA ALA A 178 5.34 8.64 0.85
C ALA A 178 3.91 9.19 0.87
N VAL A 179 3.53 9.93 1.91
CA VAL A 179 2.19 10.51 2.06
C VAL A 179 1.93 11.58 1.00
N ASN A 180 2.91 12.45 0.74
CA ASN A 180 2.78 13.46 -0.32
C ASN A 180 2.62 12.81 -1.72
N SER A 181 3.39 11.76 -2.00
CA SER A 181 3.28 11.01 -3.24
C SER A 181 1.92 10.33 -3.38
N ASN A 182 1.41 9.71 -2.31
CA ASN A 182 0.08 9.11 -2.28
C ASN A 182 -1.03 10.16 -2.44
N GLY A 183 -0.91 11.33 -1.84
CA GLY A 183 -1.87 12.43 -2.01
C GLY A 183 -2.04 12.83 -3.47
N ALA A 184 -0.91 13.00 -4.20
CA ALA A 184 -0.93 13.28 -5.63
C ALA A 184 -1.57 12.13 -6.44
N LEU A 185 -1.36 10.88 -6.03
CA LEU A 185 -2.01 9.71 -6.65
C LEU A 185 -3.52 9.72 -6.42
N ILE A 186 -3.99 9.97 -5.20
CA ILE A 186 -5.42 9.96 -4.85
C ILE A 186 -6.16 11.01 -5.69
N GLU A 187 -5.61 12.19 -5.85
CA GLU A 187 -6.17 13.22 -6.73
C GLU A 187 -6.27 12.74 -8.19
N LYS A 188 -5.26 12.01 -8.69
CA LYS A 188 -5.31 11.41 -10.03
C LYS A 188 -6.37 10.31 -10.13
N ILE A 189 -6.54 9.46 -9.11
CA ILE A 189 -7.62 8.45 -9.06
C ILE A 189 -8.97 9.14 -9.12
N ARG A 190 -9.18 10.19 -8.32
CA ARG A 190 -10.40 10.99 -8.29
C ARG A 190 -10.74 11.59 -9.65
N HIS A 191 -9.76 12.21 -10.33
CA HIS A 191 -9.94 12.78 -11.67
C HIS A 191 -10.25 11.71 -12.75
N ASN A 192 -9.81 10.48 -12.54
CA ASN A 192 -10.06 9.36 -13.45
C ASN A 192 -11.16 8.41 -12.97
N ALA A 193 -11.96 8.81 -11.98
CA ALA A 193 -12.99 7.96 -11.35
C ALA A 193 -13.96 7.32 -12.36
N ALA A 194 -14.31 8.04 -13.43
CA ALA A 194 -15.14 7.50 -14.52
C ALA A 194 -14.51 6.28 -15.22
N LYS A 195 -13.17 6.25 -15.33
CA LYS A 195 -12.45 5.11 -15.93
C LYS A 195 -12.44 3.88 -15.01
N PHE A 196 -12.45 4.11 -13.68
CA PHE A 196 -12.61 3.04 -12.70
C PHE A 196 -14.04 2.49 -12.65
N GLY A 197 -15.01 3.25 -13.13
CA GLY A 197 -16.43 2.93 -13.04
C GLY A 197 -16.97 2.97 -11.62
N PHE A 198 -16.44 3.86 -10.77
CA PHE A 198 -16.89 4.03 -9.40
C PHE A 198 -18.35 4.47 -9.32
N THR A 199 -19.10 3.86 -8.42
CA THR A 199 -20.44 4.28 -8.04
C THR A 199 -20.41 5.57 -7.22
N GLN A 200 -21.58 6.20 -6.99
CA GLN A 200 -21.67 7.38 -6.13
C GLN A 200 -21.18 7.08 -4.69
N GLU A 201 -21.51 5.93 -4.14
CA GLU A 201 -21.08 5.51 -2.79
C GLU A 201 -19.54 5.29 -2.74
N GLU A 202 -18.96 4.70 -3.80
CA GLU A 202 -17.51 4.52 -3.93
C GLU A 202 -16.78 5.87 -4.08
N MET A 203 -17.41 6.86 -4.75
CA MET A 203 -16.87 8.21 -4.83
C MET A 203 -16.90 8.93 -3.48
N GLU A 204 -17.98 8.82 -2.72
CA GLU A 204 -18.07 9.37 -1.36
C GLU A 204 -17.00 8.76 -0.45
N LEU A 205 -16.77 7.44 -0.55
CA LEU A 205 -15.69 6.77 0.17
C LEU A 205 -14.30 7.30 -0.23
N LEU A 206 -14.11 7.62 -1.51
CA LEU A 206 -12.85 8.20 -1.99
C LEU A 206 -12.66 9.64 -1.50
N ASP A 207 -13.74 10.44 -1.44
CA ASP A 207 -13.70 11.81 -0.92
C ASP A 207 -13.39 11.85 0.59
N ASP A 208 -13.76 10.83 1.36
CA ASP A 208 -13.40 10.70 2.79
C ASP A 208 -11.90 10.47 3.03
N ILE A 209 -11.14 10.14 1.98
CA ILE A 209 -9.70 9.87 2.06
C ILE A 209 -8.86 11.12 1.73
N VAL A 210 -9.45 12.09 1.03
CA VAL A 210 -8.78 13.33 0.61
C VAL A 210 -8.78 14.34 1.73
#